data_1ae03abe85ccd7c633bb92303bbc873f
#
_entry.id   1ae03abe85ccd7c633bb92303bbc873f
#
_cell.length_a   1.000
_cell.length_b   1.000
_cell.length_c   1.000
_cell.angle_alpha   90.00
_cell.angle_beta   90.00
_cell.angle_gamma   90.00
#
_symmetry.space_group_name_H-M   'P 1'
#
loop_
_entity.id
_entity.type
_entity.pdbx_description
1 polymer ?
#
loop_
_entity_poly.entity_id
_entity_poly.type
_entity_poly.pdbx_seq_one_letter_code
_entity_poly.pdbx_strand_id
1 'polypeptide(L)'
;MYGGCFNPLHLGHLECIIRAAGLCRELFIVISWRNHESDVPLRVKIRWVHSLTRHLGNVKIIPLEDRLTRKEDYTEDLWLEDARKIRKQIGKPLDAVFCGSDYDETSFWNTCYEEADFVVFPRNRYNSTAIRSDVFGHWDWMPQAVRAWYVKKVLIIGGESSGKSTLTINLAHYYRTVYLEEVGRELSELSGTDVWMLPEDFTRILLEHKNRELLLAEQANKVLFIDTDCLITRFFMDFLGDDERSGDIAGAASGAGGTETAGTAAGNRLLADAIAVLNSYDLILFLEPDVEWVQDGDRSEVIAADRRKYSDMIKDLYSARGFNFEVISGDYNSRFDRAVSLVSRMLASC
;
A
#
# COMPACT_ATOMS: atom_id res chain seq x y z
N MET A 1 -0.17 27.84 17.20
CA MET A 1 -0.22 27.02 15.98
C MET A 1 1.14 26.38 15.67
N TYR A 2 1.20 25.35 14.85
CA TYR A 2 2.42 24.73 14.31
C TYR A 2 2.26 24.49 12.81
N GLY A 3 3.21 24.92 11.99
CA GLY A 3 3.14 24.81 10.52
C GLY A 3 4.21 23.90 9.93
N GLY A 4 3.90 23.24 8.82
CA GLY A 4 4.86 22.45 8.07
C GLY A 4 4.33 21.88 6.76
N CYS A 5 5.24 21.49 5.86
CA CYS A 5 4.88 20.83 4.60
C CYS A 5 4.58 19.34 4.79
N PHE A 6 5.10 18.70 5.85
CA PHE A 6 4.94 17.27 6.16
C PHE A 6 5.15 16.35 4.94
N ASN A 7 6.23 16.56 4.22
CA ASN A 7 6.53 15.88 2.96
C ASN A 7 7.86 15.09 3.02
N PRO A 8 7.90 13.91 3.70
CA PRO A 8 6.86 13.34 4.55
C PRO A 8 6.85 13.87 6.00
N LEU A 9 5.79 13.55 6.73
CA LEU A 9 5.75 13.67 8.17
C LEU A 9 6.76 12.69 8.81
N HIS A 10 7.55 13.17 9.77
CA HIS A 10 8.55 12.36 10.47
C HIS A 10 8.47 12.52 11.98
N LEU A 11 9.21 11.72 12.73
CA LEU A 11 9.18 11.71 14.20
C LEU A 11 9.49 13.07 14.80
N GLY A 12 10.32 13.89 14.17
CA GLY A 12 10.60 15.25 14.64
C GLY A 12 9.37 16.17 14.57
N HIS A 13 8.59 16.10 13.50
CA HIS A 13 7.31 16.81 13.42
C HIS A 13 6.33 16.31 14.49
N LEU A 14 6.23 15.00 14.65
CA LEU A 14 5.33 14.39 15.64
C LEU A 14 5.70 14.80 17.07
N GLU A 15 6.98 14.83 17.40
CA GLU A 15 7.47 15.29 18.70
C GLU A 15 7.06 16.75 18.97
N CYS A 16 7.28 17.65 17.99
CA CYS A 16 6.87 19.05 18.09
C CYS A 16 5.34 19.18 18.29
N ILE A 17 4.55 18.42 17.54
CA ILE A 17 3.09 18.44 17.65
C ILE A 17 2.64 18.00 19.04
N ILE A 18 3.19 16.90 19.57
CA ILE A 18 2.84 16.37 20.90
C ILE A 18 3.18 17.39 21.99
N ARG A 19 4.39 17.98 21.94
CA ARG A 19 4.82 19.00 22.90
C ARG A 19 3.95 20.25 22.83
N ALA A 20 3.68 20.75 21.62
CA ALA A 20 2.84 21.92 21.42
C ALA A 20 1.39 21.69 21.90
N ALA A 21 0.84 20.51 21.63
CA ALA A 21 -0.51 20.16 22.10
C ALA A 21 -0.62 20.13 23.63
N GLY A 22 0.46 19.75 24.32
CA GLY A 22 0.51 19.77 25.79
C GLY A 22 0.62 21.17 26.39
N LEU A 23 1.00 22.18 25.60
CA LEU A 23 1.19 23.56 26.05
C LEU A 23 0.00 24.49 25.79
N CYS A 24 -1.01 24.06 25.04
CA CYS A 24 -2.13 24.91 24.65
C CYS A 24 -3.48 24.19 24.76
N ARG A 25 -4.56 24.96 24.89
CA ARG A 25 -5.92 24.42 24.92
C ARG A 25 -6.37 23.91 23.56
N GLU A 26 -5.85 24.49 22.50
CA GLU A 26 -6.19 24.17 21.11
C GLU A 26 -4.98 24.43 20.23
N LEU A 27 -4.57 23.40 19.50
CA LEU A 27 -3.43 23.47 18.57
C LEU A 27 -3.91 23.42 17.13
N PHE A 28 -3.57 24.44 16.35
CA PHE A 28 -3.80 24.46 14.92
C PHE A 28 -2.55 23.97 14.19
N ILE A 29 -2.70 22.87 13.43
CA ILE A 29 -1.65 22.35 12.56
C ILE A 29 -1.91 22.88 11.15
N VAL A 30 -1.04 23.75 10.66
CA VAL A 30 -1.09 24.30 9.30
C VAL A 30 -0.29 23.38 8.39
N ILE A 31 -0.97 22.75 7.40
CA ILE A 31 -0.34 21.90 6.40
C ILE A 31 -0.19 22.67 5.12
N SER A 32 1.03 23.10 4.79
CA SER A 32 1.36 23.64 3.47
C SER A 32 1.37 22.52 2.42
N TRP A 33 0.67 22.74 1.32
CA TRP A 33 0.57 21.74 0.25
C TRP A 33 0.61 22.40 -1.14
N ARG A 34 1.07 21.63 -2.11
CA ARG A 34 1.11 21.99 -3.53
C ARG A 34 0.50 20.87 -4.35
N ASN A 35 -0.09 21.21 -5.47
CA ASN A 35 -0.50 20.23 -6.46
C ASN A 35 0.67 19.92 -7.41
N HIS A 36 1.65 19.17 -6.90
CA HIS A 36 2.83 18.73 -7.66
C HIS A 36 2.94 17.21 -7.60
N GLU A 37 3.29 16.57 -8.71
CA GLU A 37 3.34 15.10 -8.82
C GLU A 37 4.29 14.42 -7.82
N SER A 38 5.40 15.08 -7.47
CA SER A 38 6.37 14.56 -6.51
C SER A 38 5.97 14.75 -5.05
N ASP A 39 4.90 15.49 -4.76
CA ASP A 39 4.47 15.78 -3.39
C ASP A 39 3.41 14.77 -2.92
N VAL A 40 3.51 14.39 -1.65
CA VAL A 40 2.45 13.60 -1.02
C VAL A 40 1.14 14.40 -1.05
N PRO A 41 0.03 13.81 -1.55
CA PRO A 41 -1.25 14.51 -1.64
C PRO A 41 -1.73 15.04 -0.30
N LEU A 42 -2.36 16.22 -0.29
CA LEU A 42 -2.87 16.88 0.92
C LEU A 42 -3.74 15.93 1.78
N ARG A 43 -4.66 15.20 1.15
CA ARG A 43 -5.54 14.26 1.85
C ARG A 43 -4.78 13.18 2.64
N VAL A 44 -3.62 12.76 2.14
CA VAL A 44 -2.76 11.77 2.80
C VAL A 44 -2.08 12.41 4.00
N LYS A 45 -1.51 13.62 3.84
CA LYS A 45 -0.91 14.40 4.95
C LYS A 45 -1.91 14.67 6.07
N ILE A 46 -3.15 15.04 5.72
CA ILE A 46 -4.23 15.25 6.70
C ILE A 46 -4.53 13.94 7.45
N ARG A 47 -4.63 12.81 6.74
CA ARG A 47 -4.85 11.51 7.39
C ARG A 47 -3.72 11.14 8.33
N TRP A 48 -2.47 11.39 7.97
CA TRP A 48 -1.32 11.16 8.84
C TRP A 48 -1.40 11.97 10.13
N VAL A 49 -1.58 13.28 10.00
CA VAL A 49 -1.69 14.15 11.18
C VAL A 49 -2.88 13.73 12.03
N HIS A 50 -4.06 13.50 11.43
CA HIS A 50 -5.25 13.09 12.16
C HIS A 50 -5.05 11.76 12.89
N SER A 51 -4.56 10.72 12.22
CA SER A 51 -4.36 9.39 12.82
C SER A 51 -3.38 9.42 14.00
N LEU A 52 -2.32 10.25 13.88
CA LEU A 52 -1.28 10.37 14.89
C LEU A 52 -1.64 11.29 16.06
N THR A 53 -2.70 12.13 15.93
CA THR A 53 -3.01 13.18 16.93
C THR A 53 -4.43 13.12 17.47
N ARG A 54 -5.32 12.31 16.90
CA ARG A 54 -6.76 12.25 17.33
C ARG A 54 -6.96 11.98 18.82
N HIS A 55 -6.04 11.23 19.43
CA HIS A 55 -6.10 10.91 20.87
C HIS A 55 -5.78 12.12 21.77
N LEU A 56 -5.16 13.18 21.25
CA LEU A 56 -4.85 14.40 22.00
C LEU A 56 -6.10 15.27 22.22
N GLY A 57 -7.10 15.19 21.35
CA GLY A 57 -8.41 15.83 21.49
C GLY A 57 -8.44 17.34 21.20
N ASN A 58 -7.28 18.01 21.15
CA ASN A 58 -7.19 19.47 21.01
C ASN A 58 -6.52 19.93 19.72
N VAL A 59 -6.28 19.04 18.75
CA VAL A 59 -5.62 19.34 17.46
C VAL A 59 -6.65 19.62 16.39
N LYS A 60 -6.49 20.72 15.67
CA LYS A 60 -7.23 21.10 14.47
C LYS A 60 -6.29 21.27 13.29
N ILE A 61 -6.71 20.81 12.11
CA ILE A 61 -5.88 20.85 10.90
C ILE A 61 -6.40 21.94 9.97
N ILE A 62 -5.48 22.77 9.48
CA ILE A 62 -5.75 23.85 8.52
C ILE A 62 -4.89 23.60 7.28
N PRO A 63 -5.48 23.36 6.10
CA PRO A 63 -4.74 23.34 4.85
C PRO A 63 -4.42 24.74 4.37
N LEU A 64 -3.18 24.94 3.94
CA LEU A 64 -2.71 26.15 3.27
C LEU A 64 -2.14 25.77 1.91
N GLU A 65 -2.74 26.26 0.84
CA GLU A 65 -2.23 26.07 -0.51
C GLU A 65 -0.99 26.94 -0.73
N ASP A 66 0.12 26.30 -1.03
CA ASP A 66 1.40 26.91 -1.31
C ASP A 66 1.50 27.21 -2.81
N ARG A 67 1.70 28.48 -3.19
CA ARG A 67 1.69 28.93 -4.58
C ARG A 67 3.03 28.76 -5.27
N LEU A 68 4.10 28.67 -4.49
CA LEU A 68 5.46 28.68 -5.00
C LEU A 68 6.17 27.36 -4.74
N THR A 69 7.06 27.01 -5.66
CA THR A 69 7.83 25.76 -5.59
C THR A 69 9.05 25.84 -4.69
N ARG A 70 9.59 27.04 -4.50
CA ARG A 70 10.81 27.26 -3.70
C ARG A 70 10.57 28.29 -2.61
N LYS A 71 11.15 28.05 -1.43
CA LYS A 71 11.07 28.96 -0.28
C LYS A 71 11.74 30.30 -0.58
N GLU A 72 12.78 30.30 -1.41
CA GLU A 72 13.55 31.50 -1.82
C GLU A 72 12.72 32.48 -2.68
N ASP A 73 11.66 31.98 -3.33
CA ASP A 73 10.79 32.77 -4.17
C ASP A 73 9.69 33.49 -3.37
N TYR A 74 9.56 33.23 -2.07
CA TYR A 74 8.60 33.88 -1.20
C TYR A 74 9.01 35.29 -0.85
N THR A 75 8.18 36.25 -1.25
CA THR A 75 8.32 37.64 -0.83
C THR A 75 7.64 37.90 0.53
N GLU A 76 7.99 39.01 1.18
CA GLU A 76 7.35 39.43 2.44
C GLU A 76 5.83 39.55 2.29
N ASP A 77 5.36 40.12 1.17
CA ASP A 77 3.92 40.27 0.89
C ASP A 77 3.19 38.91 0.83
N LEU A 78 3.81 37.91 0.25
CA LEU A 78 3.24 36.56 0.17
C LEU A 78 3.17 35.92 1.55
N TRP A 79 4.19 36.07 2.38
CA TRP A 79 4.17 35.61 3.77
C TRP A 79 3.05 36.27 4.56
N LEU A 80 2.88 37.60 4.43
CA LEU A 80 1.79 38.30 5.08
C LEU A 80 0.40 37.90 4.57
N GLU A 81 0.28 37.65 3.28
CA GLU A 81 -0.97 37.15 2.70
C GLU A 81 -1.36 35.80 3.26
N ASP A 82 -0.41 34.85 3.32
CA ASP A 82 -0.64 33.53 3.87
C ASP A 82 -0.94 33.59 5.38
N ALA A 83 -0.27 34.45 6.12
CA ALA A 83 -0.60 34.70 7.53
C ALA A 83 -2.04 35.22 7.71
N ARG A 84 -2.51 36.12 6.83
CA ARG A 84 -3.91 36.59 6.84
C ARG A 84 -4.90 35.46 6.56
N LYS A 85 -4.58 34.58 5.60
CA LYS A 85 -5.44 33.39 5.31
C LYS A 85 -5.52 32.45 6.49
N ILE A 86 -4.38 32.18 7.13
CA ILE A 86 -4.32 31.31 8.32
C ILE A 86 -5.17 31.92 9.44
N ARG A 87 -4.98 33.21 9.77
CA ARG A 87 -5.78 33.88 10.79
C ARG A 87 -7.28 33.83 10.50
N LYS A 88 -7.67 34.08 9.23
CA LYS A 88 -9.08 34.01 8.81
C LYS A 88 -9.66 32.60 9.03
N GLN A 89 -8.90 31.55 8.76
CA GLN A 89 -9.35 30.18 8.97
C GLN A 89 -9.42 29.82 10.46
N ILE A 90 -8.49 30.30 11.28
CA ILE A 90 -8.47 30.10 12.74
C ILE A 90 -9.64 30.86 13.39
N GLY A 91 -9.95 32.08 12.94
CA GLY A 91 -11.08 32.89 13.40
C GLY A 91 -10.96 33.45 14.80
N LYS A 92 -9.77 33.39 15.43
CA LYS A 92 -9.46 33.90 16.77
C LYS A 92 -7.99 34.29 16.87
N PRO A 93 -7.60 35.11 17.90
CA PRO A 93 -6.21 35.45 18.15
C PRO A 93 -5.34 34.22 18.39
N LEU A 94 -4.08 34.31 17.99
CA LEU A 94 -3.05 33.32 18.24
C LEU A 94 -2.22 33.76 19.45
N ASP A 95 -2.19 32.95 20.51
CA ASP A 95 -1.37 33.20 21.69
C ASP A 95 0.07 32.73 21.49
N ALA A 96 0.28 31.65 20.69
CA ALA A 96 1.61 31.10 20.45
C ALA A 96 1.79 30.51 19.05
N VAL A 97 3.00 30.66 18.53
CA VAL A 97 3.49 29.99 17.32
C VAL A 97 4.63 29.05 17.69
N PHE A 98 4.44 27.78 17.44
CA PHE A 98 5.46 26.75 17.65
C PHE A 98 6.24 26.54 16.35
N CYS A 99 7.55 26.50 16.41
CA CYS A 99 8.42 26.28 15.26
C CYS A 99 9.65 25.45 15.61
N GLY A 100 10.33 24.93 14.60
CA GLY A 100 11.66 24.36 14.77
C GLY A 100 12.73 25.45 14.75
N SER A 101 13.94 25.13 15.18
CA SER A 101 15.08 26.07 15.19
C SER A 101 15.56 26.52 13.80
N ASP A 102 14.88 26.13 12.72
CA ASP A 102 15.08 26.70 11.37
C ASP A 102 14.47 28.12 11.21
N TYR A 103 13.66 28.53 12.17
CA TYR A 103 13.04 29.83 12.27
C TYR A 103 13.61 30.52 13.50
N ASP A 104 14.72 31.24 13.31
CA ASP A 104 15.35 32.02 14.36
C ASP A 104 14.65 33.39 14.54
N GLU A 105 15.15 34.20 15.47
CA GLU A 105 14.61 35.50 15.78
C GLU A 105 14.70 36.49 14.58
N THR A 106 15.53 36.23 13.58
CA THR A 106 15.70 37.07 12.39
C THR A 106 14.77 36.66 11.24
N SER A 107 14.02 35.58 11.40
CA SER A 107 13.13 35.06 10.37
C SER A 107 11.92 35.98 10.19
N PHE A 108 11.62 36.38 8.94
CA PHE A 108 10.43 37.18 8.61
C PHE A 108 9.12 36.55 9.06
N TRP A 109 9.10 35.26 9.26
CA TRP A 109 7.97 34.52 9.84
C TRP A 109 7.53 35.08 11.20
N ASN A 110 8.46 35.56 12.03
CA ASN A 110 8.17 36.15 13.33
C ASN A 110 7.38 37.47 13.16
N THR A 111 7.74 38.29 12.18
CA THR A 111 7.03 39.52 11.85
C THR A 111 5.59 39.26 11.40
N CYS A 112 5.32 38.11 10.83
CA CYS A 112 3.95 37.76 10.43
C CYS A 112 3.01 37.52 11.60
N TYR A 113 3.51 37.26 12.83
CA TYR A 113 2.72 36.92 14.01
C TYR A 113 3.25 37.62 15.25
N GLU A 114 3.50 38.94 15.16
CA GLU A 114 4.04 39.75 16.26
C GLU A 114 3.21 39.72 17.53
N GLU A 115 1.92 39.39 17.44
CA GLU A 115 1.01 39.26 18.57
C GLU A 115 1.15 37.96 19.36
N ALA A 116 1.91 36.98 18.85
CA ALA A 116 2.01 35.66 19.45
C ALA A 116 3.40 35.38 20.03
N ASP A 117 3.45 34.61 21.10
CA ASP A 117 4.71 34.11 21.66
C ASP A 117 5.32 33.06 20.74
N PHE A 118 6.62 33.20 20.41
CA PHE A 118 7.34 32.20 19.65
C PHE A 118 7.98 31.16 20.57
N VAL A 119 7.56 29.89 20.40
CA VAL A 119 8.11 28.77 21.13
C VAL A 119 8.93 27.91 20.17
N VAL A 120 10.25 27.98 20.30
CA VAL A 120 11.18 27.25 19.43
C VAL A 120 11.54 25.91 20.04
N PHE A 121 11.29 24.81 19.30
CA PHE A 121 11.76 23.48 19.67
C PHE A 121 13.14 23.21 19.08
N PRO A 122 14.06 22.63 19.86
CA PRO A 122 15.38 22.29 19.35
C PRO A 122 15.27 21.29 18.19
N ARG A 123 16.07 21.52 17.15
CA ARG A 123 16.12 20.62 15.99
C ARG A 123 16.67 19.27 16.41
N ASN A 124 16.01 18.22 15.99
CA ASN A 124 16.51 16.85 16.07
C ASN A 124 17.10 16.39 14.73
N ARG A 125 17.61 15.15 14.69
CA ARG A 125 18.25 14.57 13.49
C ARG A 125 17.28 14.32 12.31
N TYR A 126 15.98 14.38 12.54
CA TYR A 126 14.97 14.01 11.56
C TYR A 126 14.76 15.13 10.51
N ASN A 127 14.75 14.75 9.22
CA ASN A 127 14.72 15.70 8.12
C ASN A 127 13.96 15.12 6.92
N SER A 128 12.91 15.79 6.47
CA SER A 128 12.10 15.35 5.32
C SER A 128 12.91 15.27 4.02
N THR A 129 13.88 16.15 3.81
CA THR A 129 14.73 16.14 2.61
C THR A 129 15.61 14.89 2.57
N ALA A 130 16.23 14.53 3.71
CA ALA A 130 17.01 13.31 3.82
C ALA A 130 16.13 12.06 3.60
N ILE A 131 14.90 12.05 4.14
CA ILE A 131 13.96 10.93 3.88
C ILE A 131 13.62 10.83 2.39
N ARG A 132 13.36 11.95 1.71
CA ARG A 132 13.06 11.90 0.26
C ARG A 132 14.23 11.46 -0.59
N SER A 133 15.47 11.70 -0.16
CA SER A 133 16.67 11.24 -0.87
C SER A 133 16.98 9.75 -0.64
N ASP A 134 16.56 9.18 0.49
CA ASP A 134 16.73 7.77 0.84
C ASP A 134 15.64 7.35 1.84
N VAL A 135 14.50 6.96 1.29
CA VAL A 135 13.32 6.57 2.10
C VAL A 135 13.62 5.35 2.98
N PHE A 136 14.29 4.37 2.43
CA PHE A 136 14.54 3.11 3.13
C PHE A 136 15.72 3.15 4.08
N GLY A 137 16.71 4.02 3.85
CA GLY A 137 17.77 4.30 4.81
C GLY A 137 17.29 5.07 6.03
N HIS A 138 16.25 5.89 5.85
CA HIS A 138 15.65 6.67 6.92
C HIS A 138 14.27 6.14 7.36
N TRP A 139 13.99 4.86 7.11
CA TRP A 139 12.71 4.21 7.39
C TRP A 139 12.20 4.45 8.81
N ASP A 140 13.09 4.30 9.79
CA ASP A 140 12.76 4.43 11.21
C ASP A 140 12.54 5.89 11.68
N TRP A 141 12.77 6.85 10.78
CA TRP A 141 12.45 8.24 11.06
C TRP A 141 10.98 8.59 10.87
N MET A 142 10.24 7.72 10.21
CA MET A 142 8.82 7.89 9.92
C MET A 142 7.94 7.10 10.90
N PRO A 143 6.82 7.69 11.39
CA PRO A 143 5.79 6.92 12.07
C PRO A 143 5.20 5.84 11.16
N GLN A 144 4.70 4.73 11.74
CA GLN A 144 4.14 3.62 10.98
C GLN A 144 3.04 4.04 9.99
N ALA A 145 2.13 4.93 10.40
CA ALA A 145 1.07 5.45 9.52
C ALA A 145 1.61 6.16 8.25
N VAL A 146 2.83 6.71 8.32
CA VAL A 146 3.52 7.35 7.20
C VAL A 146 4.24 6.33 6.34
N ARG A 147 4.87 5.32 6.97
CA ARG A 147 5.58 4.24 6.28
C ARG A 147 4.70 3.50 5.28
N ALA A 148 3.43 3.27 5.63
CA ALA A 148 2.46 2.58 4.77
C ALA A 148 2.34 3.18 3.35
N TRP A 149 2.58 4.49 3.20
CA TRP A 149 2.60 5.17 1.90
C TRP A 149 3.78 4.76 1.01
N TYR A 150 4.89 4.35 1.60
CA TYR A 150 6.15 4.03 0.93
C TYR A 150 6.41 2.53 0.81
N VAL A 151 5.53 1.68 1.35
CA VAL A 151 5.65 0.22 1.25
C VAL A 151 5.64 -0.20 -0.22
N LYS A 152 6.64 -0.98 -0.61
CA LYS A 152 6.71 -1.62 -1.91
C LYS A 152 5.94 -2.92 -1.91
N LYS A 153 5.30 -3.25 -3.02
CA LYS A 153 4.50 -4.47 -3.18
C LYS A 153 5.15 -5.39 -4.19
N VAL A 154 5.45 -6.61 -3.76
CA VAL A 154 5.98 -7.67 -4.60
C VAL A 154 4.94 -8.78 -4.72
N LEU A 155 4.39 -8.94 -5.91
CA LEU A 155 3.45 -10.00 -6.23
C LEU A 155 4.21 -11.23 -6.72
N ILE A 156 3.84 -12.40 -6.22
CA ILE A 156 4.43 -13.70 -6.61
C ILE A 156 3.33 -14.53 -7.25
N ILE A 157 3.51 -14.88 -8.52
CA ILE A 157 2.56 -15.60 -9.35
C ILE A 157 3.19 -16.80 -10.04
N GLY A 158 2.36 -17.66 -10.60
CA GLY A 158 2.77 -18.86 -11.33
C GLY A 158 1.70 -19.95 -11.21
N GLY A 159 1.89 -21.04 -11.93
CA GLY A 159 0.97 -22.18 -11.88
C GLY A 159 0.94 -22.90 -10.52
N GLU A 160 0.04 -23.87 -10.39
CA GLU A 160 -0.01 -24.72 -9.20
C GLU A 160 1.32 -25.46 -8.99
N SER A 161 1.66 -25.74 -7.73
CA SER A 161 2.88 -26.43 -7.33
C SER A 161 4.19 -25.81 -7.84
N SER A 162 4.19 -24.52 -8.21
CA SER A 162 5.40 -23.81 -8.64
C SER A 162 6.26 -23.25 -7.50
N GLY A 163 5.84 -23.40 -6.23
CA GLY A 163 6.58 -22.95 -5.05
C GLY A 163 6.33 -21.50 -4.65
N LYS A 164 5.23 -20.87 -5.10
CA LYS A 164 4.86 -19.47 -4.79
C LYS A 164 4.84 -19.19 -3.28
N SER A 165 4.00 -19.93 -2.55
CA SER A 165 3.83 -19.71 -1.10
C SER A 165 5.13 -19.91 -0.34
N THR A 166 5.92 -20.93 -0.70
CA THR A 166 7.24 -21.17 -0.10
C THR A 166 8.17 -19.97 -0.32
N LEU A 167 8.24 -19.44 -1.54
CA LEU A 167 9.09 -18.28 -1.84
C LEU A 167 8.58 -17.02 -1.13
N THR A 168 7.26 -16.79 -1.12
CA THR A 168 6.61 -15.66 -0.45
C THR A 168 6.97 -15.60 1.03
N ILE A 169 6.80 -16.72 1.74
CA ILE A 169 7.09 -16.84 3.17
C ILE A 169 8.59 -16.65 3.44
N ASN A 170 9.44 -17.30 2.66
CA ASN A 170 10.89 -17.19 2.82
C ASN A 170 11.40 -15.75 2.61
N LEU A 171 10.90 -15.06 1.59
CA LEU A 171 11.23 -13.66 1.36
C LEU A 171 10.75 -12.76 2.51
N ALA A 172 9.51 -12.98 2.98
CA ALA A 172 8.99 -12.20 4.10
C ALA A 172 9.83 -12.37 5.37
N HIS A 173 10.25 -13.59 5.69
CA HIS A 173 11.14 -13.85 6.82
C HIS A 173 12.52 -13.20 6.61
N TYR A 174 13.10 -13.31 5.42
CA TYR A 174 14.40 -12.72 5.11
C TYR A 174 14.39 -11.18 5.26
N TYR A 175 13.35 -10.52 4.74
CA TYR A 175 13.18 -9.06 4.83
C TYR A 175 12.54 -8.60 6.16
N ARG A 176 12.19 -9.52 7.07
CA ARG A 176 11.56 -9.25 8.37
C ARG A 176 10.29 -8.42 8.22
N THR A 177 9.42 -8.85 7.33
CA THR A 177 8.16 -8.19 7.01
C THR A 177 7.00 -9.18 7.01
N VAL A 178 5.79 -8.66 6.78
CA VAL A 178 4.57 -9.46 6.64
C VAL A 178 4.37 -9.89 5.19
N TYR A 179 3.54 -10.89 5.01
CA TYR A 179 3.12 -11.40 3.70
C TYR A 179 1.62 -11.65 3.67
N LEU A 180 1.04 -11.68 2.49
CA LEU A 180 -0.34 -12.06 2.24
C LEU A 180 -0.35 -13.46 1.63
N GLU A 181 -1.01 -14.39 2.31
CA GLU A 181 -1.25 -15.75 1.84
C GLU A 181 -2.40 -15.80 0.83
N GLU A 182 -2.43 -16.87 0.04
CA GLU A 182 -3.52 -17.15 -0.89
C GLU A 182 -4.82 -17.44 -0.13
N VAL A 183 -5.78 -16.52 -0.17
CA VAL A 183 -7.07 -16.65 0.54
C VAL A 183 -7.90 -17.83 0.02
N GLY A 184 -7.75 -18.17 -1.28
CA GLY A 184 -8.46 -19.30 -1.89
C GLY A 184 -8.15 -20.63 -1.23
N ARG A 185 -6.91 -20.85 -0.80
CA ARG A 185 -6.49 -22.08 -0.12
C ARG A 185 -7.18 -22.26 1.21
N GLU A 186 -7.31 -21.23 2.03
CA GLU A 186 -8.01 -21.33 3.32
C GLU A 186 -9.47 -21.77 3.15
N LEU A 187 -10.14 -21.32 2.09
CA LEU A 187 -11.52 -21.67 1.82
C LEU A 187 -11.65 -23.08 1.24
N SER A 188 -10.72 -23.52 0.39
CA SER A 188 -10.65 -24.87 -0.12
C SER A 188 -10.47 -25.90 1.00
N GLU A 189 -9.54 -25.67 1.91
CA GLU A 189 -9.32 -26.51 3.10
C GLU A 189 -10.59 -26.61 3.98
N LEU A 190 -11.33 -25.50 4.14
CA LEU A 190 -12.57 -25.49 4.93
C LEU A 190 -13.73 -26.20 4.24
N SER A 191 -13.80 -26.21 2.93
CA SER A 191 -14.86 -26.89 2.16
C SER A 191 -14.65 -28.39 2.03
N GLY A 192 -13.44 -28.89 2.35
CA GLY A 192 -13.09 -30.31 2.40
C GLY A 192 -12.81 -30.97 1.06
N THR A 193 -13.00 -30.26 -0.06
CA THR A 193 -12.61 -30.73 -1.41
C THR A 193 -12.55 -29.54 -2.38
N ASP A 194 -11.57 -29.56 -3.25
CA ASP A 194 -11.29 -28.63 -4.34
C ASP A 194 -12.41 -28.46 -5.40
N VAL A 195 -13.37 -29.35 -5.39
CA VAL A 195 -14.41 -29.47 -6.44
C VAL A 195 -15.64 -28.60 -6.18
N TRP A 196 -15.78 -27.99 -5.01
CA TRP A 196 -17.07 -27.45 -4.57
C TRP A 196 -17.06 -25.97 -4.20
N MET A 197 -16.20 -25.18 -4.83
CA MET A 197 -16.25 -23.73 -4.65
C MET A 197 -17.51 -23.15 -5.29
N LEU A 198 -18.32 -22.51 -4.46
CA LEU A 198 -19.51 -21.79 -4.90
C LEU A 198 -19.11 -20.44 -5.52
N PRO A 199 -19.94 -19.88 -6.40
CA PRO A 199 -19.71 -18.52 -6.93
C PRO A 199 -19.50 -17.46 -5.83
N GLU A 200 -20.17 -17.59 -4.69
CA GLU A 200 -20.03 -16.72 -3.51
C GLU A 200 -18.65 -16.82 -2.85
N ASP A 201 -18.01 -17.98 -2.92
CA ASP A 201 -16.65 -18.15 -2.40
C ASP A 201 -15.64 -17.33 -3.18
N PHE A 202 -15.78 -17.25 -4.51
CA PHE A 202 -14.95 -16.37 -5.34
C PHE A 202 -15.18 -14.89 -5.01
N THR A 203 -16.44 -14.49 -4.75
CA THR A 203 -16.73 -13.14 -4.27
C THR A 203 -15.98 -12.84 -2.98
N ARG A 204 -16.04 -13.77 -2.03
CA ARG A 204 -15.35 -13.66 -0.75
C ARG A 204 -13.84 -13.60 -0.92
N ILE A 205 -13.23 -14.48 -1.71
CA ILE A 205 -11.79 -14.48 -2.00
C ILE A 205 -11.34 -13.11 -2.53
N LEU A 206 -12.04 -12.60 -3.55
CA LEU A 206 -11.67 -11.33 -4.19
C LEU A 206 -11.69 -10.16 -3.21
N LEU A 207 -12.75 -10.03 -2.42
CA LEU A 207 -12.93 -8.94 -1.46
C LEU A 207 -11.98 -9.07 -0.27
N GLU A 208 -11.86 -10.28 0.29
CA GLU A 208 -11.03 -10.52 1.47
C GLU A 208 -9.54 -10.39 1.14
N HIS A 209 -9.09 -10.93 0.01
CA HIS A 209 -7.70 -10.77 -0.44
C HIS A 209 -7.32 -9.30 -0.58
N LYS A 210 -8.17 -8.50 -1.25
CA LYS A 210 -7.90 -7.06 -1.41
C LYS A 210 -7.92 -6.31 -0.08
N ASN A 211 -8.84 -6.64 0.82
CA ASN A 211 -8.90 -6.02 2.14
C ASN A 211 -7.66 -6.37 2.99
N ARG A 212 -7.25 -7.65 3.01
CA ARG A 212 -6.03 -8.09 3.71
C ARG A 212 -4.77 -7.41 3.14
N GLU A 213 -4.65 -7.26 1.81
CA GLU A 213 -3.55 -6.52 1.18
C GLU A 213 -3.41 -5.10 1.74
N LEU A 214 -4.53 -4.36 1.81
CA LEU A 214 -4.54 -3.00 2.32
C LEU A 214 -4.14 -2.92 3.80
N LEU A 215 -4.63 -3.83 4.62
CA LEU A 215 -4.31 -3.90 6.05
C LEU A 215 -2.85 -4.30 6.31
N LEU A 216 -2.34 -5.27 5.56
CA LEU A 216 -0.95 -5.73 5.69
C LEU A 216 0.05 -4.70 5.19
N ALA A 217 -0.30 -3.90 4.19
CA ALA A 217 0.53 -2.78 3.75
C ALA A 217 0.80 -1.76 4.86
N GLU A 218 -0.17 -1.58 5.80
CA GLU A 218 0.03 -0.71 6.96
C GLU A 218 1.02 -1.30 8.00
N GLN A 219 1.25 -2.60 7.96
CA GLN A 219 2.10 -3.34 8.91
C GLN A 219 3.48 -3.68 8.33
N ALA A 220 3.61 -3.63 7.01
CA ALA A 220 4.80 -4.08 6.30
C ALA A 220 6.05 -3.26 6.63
N ASN A 221 7.19 -3.94 6.69
CA ASN A 221 8.50 -3.35 6.85
C ASN A 221 9.17 -3.18 5.49
N LYS A 222 9.01 -2.00 4.88
CA LYS A 222 9.55 -1.62 3.55
C LYS A 222 8.90 -2.32 2.36
N VAL A 223 8.60 -3.61 2.46
CA VAL A 223 8.05 -4.43 1.38
C VAL A 223 6.96 -5.36 1.91
N LEU A 224 5.88 -5.52 1.15
CA LEU A 224 4.83 -6.53 1.34
C LEU A 224 4.96 -7.58 0.24
N PHE A 225 5.08 -8.85 0.61
CA PHE A 225 5.03 -9.98 -0.32
C PHE A 225 3.60 -10.51 -0.40
N ILE A 226 3.13 -10.77 -1.63
CA ILE A 226 1.75 -11.14 -1.91
C ILE A 226 1.75 -12.44 -2.70
N ASP A 227 1.17 -13.49 -2.14
CA ASP A 227 0.96 -14.77 -2.83
C ASP A 227 -0.34 -14.71 -3.61
N THR A 228 -0.24 -14.67 -4.92
CA THR A 228 -1.33 -14.54 -5.90
C THR A 228 -2.11 -13.21 -5.81
N ASP A 229 -3.08 -13.04 -6.71
CA ASP A 229 -4.01 -11.91 -6.69
C ASP A 229 -5.33 -12.24 -7.39
N CYS A 230 -6.17 -11.22 -7.60
CA CYS A 230 -7.47 -11.34 -8.24
C CYS A 230 -7.43 -11.95 -9.65
N LEU A 231 -6.31 -11.86 -10.38
CA LEU A 231 -6.19 -12.44 -11.71
C LEU A 231 -5.98 -13.96 -11.67
N ILE A 232 -5.30 -14.46 -10.65
CA ILE A 232 -5.23 -15.92 -10.41
C ILE A 232 -6.61 -16.43 -10.02
N THR A 233 -7.35 -15.74 -9.16
CA THR A 233 -8.75 -16.08 -8.85
C THR A 233 -9.60 -16.07 -10.13
N ARG A 234 -9.40 -15.09 -11.01
CA ARG A 234 -10.08 -15.02 -12.32
C ARG A 234 -9.73 -16.20 -13.22
N PHE A 235 -8.47 -16.60 -13.26
CA PHE A 235 -8.02 -17.78 -14.00
C PHE A 235 -8.76 -19.05 -13.53
N PHE A 236 -8.86 -19.28 -12.22
CA PHE A 236 -9.57 -20.43 -11.68
C PHE A 236 -11.08 -20.36 -11.93
N MET A 237 -11.71 -19.21 -11.88
CA MET A 237 -13.13 -19.05 -12.25
C MET A 237 -13.39 -19.48 -13.71
N ASP A 238 -12.47 -19.10 -14.61
CA ASP A 238 -12.62 -19.45 -16.02
C ASP A 238 -12.31 -20.92 -16.25
N PHE A 239 -11.28 -21.46 -15.60
CA PHE A 239 -10.90 -22.87 -15.65
C PHE A 239 -12.03 -23.80 -15.16
N LEU A 240 -12.59 -23.56 -13.97
CA LEU A 240 -13.66 -24.37 -13.42
C LEU A 240 -14.99 -24.22 -14.19
N GLY A 241 -15.27 -23.03 -14.72
CA GLY A 241 -16.47 -22.80 -15.53
C GLY A 241 -16.43 -23.46 -16.91
N ASP A 242 -15.26 -23.75 -17.44
CA ASP A 242 -15.10 -24.51 -18.70
C ASP A 242 -15.25 -26.01 -18.47
N ASP A 243 -14.86 -26.55 -17.32
CA ASP A 243 -15.08 -27.95 -16.93
C ASP A 243 -16.56 -28.28 -16.77
N GLU A 244 -17.37 -27.39 -16.22
CA GLU A 244 -18.84 -27.57 -16.15
C GLU A 244 -19.48 -27.67 -17.55
N ARG A 245 -18.91 -27.02 -18.57
CA ARG A 245 -19.37 -27.07 -19.98
C ARG A 245 -18.92 -28.33 -20.70
N SER A 246 -17.83 -28.94 -20.29
CA SER A 246 -17.28 -30.16 -20.89
C SER A 246 -17.97 -31.46 -20.47
N GLY A 247 -18.92 -31.41 -19.51
CA GLY A 247 -19.86 -32.49 -19.26
C GLY A 247 -19.39 -33.64 -18.40
N ASP A 248 -18.17 -33.61 -17.85
CA ASP A 248 -17.63 -34.74 -17.08
C ASP A 248 -18.04 -34.75 -15.60
N ILE A 249 -18.70 -33.66 -15.10
CA ILE A 249 -19.19 -33.56 -13.72
C ILE A 249 -20.72 -33.28 -13.65
N ALA A 250 -21.44 -33.41 -14.74
CA ALA A 250 -22.87 -33.04 -14.86
C ALA A 250 -23.87 -33.95 -14.10
N GLY A 251 -23.45 -34.66 -13.06
CA GLY A 251 -24.27 -35.60 -12.33
C GLY A 251 -25.02 -35.07 -11.10
N ALA A 252 -24.70 -33.92 -10.55
CA ALA A 252 -25.17 -33.53 -9.20
C ALA A 252 -25.89 -32.17 -9.07
N ALA A 253 -25.87 -31.29 -10.03
CA ALA A 253 -26.37 -29.90 -9.89
C ALA A 253 -27.50 -29.49 -10.84
N SER A 254 -28.37 -30.42 -11.28
CA SER A 254 -29.57 -30.06 -12.03
C SER A 254 -30.77 -29.75 -11.12
N GLY A 255 -30.64 -28.72 -10.28
CA GLY A 255 -31.71 -28.22 -9.43
C GLY A 255 -31.75 -26.69 -9.44
N ALA A 256 -32.75 -26.13 -10.17
CA ALA A 256 -33.40 -24.81 -9.98
C ALA A 256 -32.58 -23.52 -9.75
N GLY A 257 -31.25 -23.46 -9.95
CA GLY A 257 -30.41 -22.27 -9.70
C GLY A 257 -29.67 -21.67 -10.91
N GLY A 258 -29.90 -22.17 -12.11
CA GLY A 258 -29.04 -21.91 -13.27
C GLY A 258 -28.90 -20.44 -13.74
N THR A 259 -29.82 -19.55 -13.39
CA THR A 259 -29.76 -18.13 -13.79
C THR A 259 -29.10 -17.24 -12.74
N GLU A 260 -29.28 -17.53 -11.45
CA GLU A 260 -28.66 -16.78 -10.35
C GLU A 260 -27.14 -17.06 -10.27
N THR A 261 -26.74 -18.31 -10.42
CA THR A 261 -25.32 -18.70 -10.43
C THR A 261 -24.55 -18.11 -11.61
N ALA A 262 -25.16 -18.04 -12.81
CA ALA A 262 -24.56 -17.40 -13.98
C ALA A 262 -24.37 -15.89 -13.80
N GLY A 263 -25.32 -15.21 -13.16
CA GLY A 263 -25.23 -13.79 -12.82
C GLY A 263 -24.09 -13.52 -11.83
N THR A 264 -23.97 -14.31 -10.79
CA THR A 264 -22.90 -14.18 -9.78
C THR A 264 -21.53 -14.44 -10.38
N ALA A 265 -21.37 -15.47 -11.22
CA ALA A 265 -20.11 -15.77 -11.90
C ALA A 265 -19.68 -14.63 -12.84
N ALA A 266 -20.60 -14.03 -13.60
CA ALA A 266 -20.33 -12.86 -14.43
C ALA A 266 -19.94 -11.64 -13.57
N GLY A 267 -20.63 -11.42 -12.45
CA GLY A 267 -20.33 -10.36 -11.48
C GLY A 267 -18.93 -10.51 -10.87
N ASN A 268 -18.52 -11.71 -10.51
CA ASN A 268 -17.19 -11.99 -9.97
C ASN A 268 -16.07 -11.73 -11.00
N ARG A 269 -16.30 -12.04 -12.28
CA ARG A 269 -15.36 -11.70 -13.35
C ARG A 269 -15.15 -10.20 -13.47
N LEU A 270 -16.23 -9.42 -13.43
CA LEU A 270 -16.18 -7.95 -13.44
C LEU A 270 -15.48 -7.40 -12.18
N LEU A 271 -15.75 -8.00 -11.02
CA LEU A 271 -15.11 -7.61 -9.76
C LEU A 271 -13.60 -7.88 -9.80
N ALA A 272 -13.16 -9.03 -10.30
CA ALA A 272 -11.76 -9.34 -10.48
C ALA A 272 -11.07 -8.34 -11.42
N ASP A 273 -11.69 -8.01 -12.56
CA ASP A 273 -11.17 -7.03 -13.50
C ASP A 273 -11.11 -5.62 -12.88
N ALA A 274 -12.12 -5.21 -12.09
CA ALA A 274 -12.13 -3.93 -11.40
C ALA A 274 -11.02 -3.85 -10.33
N ILE A 275 -10.78 -4.92 -9.56
CA ILE A 275 -9.69 -4.99 -8.59
C ILE A 275 -8.34 -4.94 -9.31
N ALA A 276 -8.17 -5.64 -10.45
CA ALA A 276 -6.94 -5.62 -11.22
C ALA A 276 -6.55 -4.22 -11.70
N VAL A 277 -7.52 -3.39 -12.08
CA VAL A 277 -7.29 -1.97 -12.44
C VAL A 277 -6.80 -1.14 -11.26
N LEU A 278 -7.23 -1.49 -10.03
CA LEU A 278 -6.84 -0.80 -8.80
C LEU A 278 -5.50 -1.29 -8.24
N ASN A 279 -5.02 -2.45 -8.69
CA ASN A 279 -3.78 -3.04 -8.22
C ASN A 279 -2.58 -2.35 -8.86
N SER A 280 -1.58 -2.07 -8.03
CA SER A 280 -0.26 -1.63 -8.48
C SER A 280 0.79 -2.43 -7.71
N TYR A 281 1.73 -3.00 -8.45
CA TYR A 281 2.84 -3.76 -7.90
C TYR A 281 4.15 -3.13 -8.38
N ASP A 282 5.12 -3.02 -7.47
CA ASP A 282 6.46 -2.49 -7.80
C ASP A 282 7.33 -3.55 -8.48
N LEU A 283 7.01 -4.83 -8.21
CA LEU A 283 7.68 -5.98 -8.82
C LEU A 283 6.70 -7.16 -8.88
N ILE A 284 6.67 -7.86 -10.01
CA ILE A 284 5.93 -9.12 -10.16
C ILE A 284 6.94 -10.22 -10.49
N LEU A 285 6.94 -11.30 -9.71
CA LEU A 285 7.77 -12.48 -9.90
C LEU A 285 6.91 -13.63 -10.40
N PHE A 286 7.20 -14.11 -11.62
CA PHE A 286 6.52 -15.25 -12.19
C PHE A 286 7.38 -16.51 -12.03
N LEU A 287 6.86 -17.51 -11.31
CA LEU A 287 7.57 -18.77 -11.08
C LEU A 287 7.22 -19.80 -12.14
N GLU A 288 8.25 -20.29 -12.85
CA GLU A 288 8.10 -21.38 -13.82
C GLU A 288 7.72 -22.69 -13.13
N PRO A 289 6.96 -23.60 -13.82
CA PRO A 289 6.56 -24.89 -13.28
C PRO A 289 7.68 -25.96 -13.44
N ASP A 290 8.93 -25.61 -13.17
CA ASP A 290 10.12 -26.45 -13.37
C ASP A 290 10.63 -27.12 -12.07
N VAL A 291 9.92 -26.96 -10.95
CA VAL A 291 10.12 -27.75 -9.73
C VAL A 291 9.20 -28.98 -9.73
N GLU A 292 9.53 -29.98 -8.91
CA GLU A 292 8.74 -31.18 -8.76
C GLU A 292 7.28 -30.86 -8.34
N TRP A 293 6.34 -31.61 -8.92
CA TRP A 293 4.94 -31.52 -8.51
C TRP A 293 4.74 -32.19 -7.15
N VAL A 294 4.14 -31.47 -6.25
CA VAL A 294 3.74 -32.01 -4.94
C VAL A 294 2.22 -31.99 -4.87
N GLN A 295 1.58 -33.13 -4.69
CA GLN A 295 0.13 -33.22 -4.44
C GLN A 295 -0.13 -33.01 -2.94
N ASP A 296 -0.98 -32.02 -2.62
CA ASP A 296 -1.38 -31.68 -1.24
C ASP A 296 -2.86 -31.92 -0.95
N GLY A 297 -3.59 -32.48 -1.94
CA GLY A 297 -5.01 -32.76 -1.84
C GLY A 297 -5.92 -31.76 -2.51
N ASP A 298 -5.47 -30.51 -2.66
CA ASP A 298 -6.23 -29.40 -3.26
C ASP A 298 -5.83 -29.07 -4.70
N ARG A 299 -4.82 -29.77 -5.26
CA ARG A 299 -4.28 -29.47 -6.58
C ARG A 299 -4.93 -30.27 -7.68
N SER A 300 -5.26 -29.60 -8.78
CA SER A 300 -5.93 -30.20 -9.93
C SER A 300 -5.03 -31.17 -10.70
N GLU A 301 -5.48 -32.44 -10.86
CA GLU A 301 -4.80 -33.44 -11.69
C GLU A 301 -4.78 -33.01 -13.18
N VAL A 302 -5.78 -32.26 -13.63
CA VAL A 302 -5.84 -31.73 -14.99
C VAL A 302 -4.71 -30.71 -15.21
N ILE A 303 -4.47 -29.82 -14.25
CA ILE A 303 -3.34 -28.88 -14.31
C ILE A 303 -2.01 -29.63 -14.21
N ALA A 304 -1.93 -30.65 -13.35
CA ALA A 304 -0.74 -31.49 -13.21
C ALA A 304 -0.31 -32.15 -14.52
N ALA A 305 -1.28 -32.57 -15.34
CA ALA A 305 -1.02 -33.23 -16.64
C ALA A 305 -0.36 -32.31 -17.67
N ASP A 306 -0.61 -31.01 -17.63
CA ASP A 306 0.00 -30.04 -18.58
C ASP A 306 0.31 -28.70 -17.90
N ARG A 307 1.16 -28.73 -16.89
CA ARG A 307 1.57 -27.57 -16.07
C ARG A 307 2.06 -26.39 -16.91
N ARG A 308 2.76 -26.66 -18.01
CA ARG A 308 3.33 -25.63 -18.89
C ARG A 308 2.22 -24.85 -19.59
N LYS A 309 1.23 -25.54 -20.16
CA LYS A 309 0.09 -24.91 -20.82
C LYS A 309 -0.62 -23.93 -19.87
N TYR A 310 -0.95 -24.35 -18.65
CA TYR A 310 -1.65 -23.50 -17.69
C TYR A 310 -0.78 -22.37 -17.16
N SER A 311 0.52 -22.59 -17.02
CA SER A 311 1.49 -21.55 -16.70
C SER A 311 1.54 -20.47 -17.78
N ASP A 312 1.55 -20.87 -19.05
CA ASP A 312 1.55 -19.93 -20.18
C ASP A 312 0.23 -19.15 -20.28
N MET A 313 -0.91 -19.80 -20.03
CA MET A 313 -2.21 -19.10 -19.94
C MET A 313 -2.22 -18.01 -18.86
N ILE A 314 -1.60 -18.26 -17.70
CA ILE A 314 -1.46 -17.24 -16.65
C ILE A 314 -0.55 -16.10 -17.14
N LYS A 315 0.58 -16.37 -17.78
CA LYS A 315 1.45 -15.33 -18.36
C LYS A 315 0.70 -14.45 -19.36
N ASP A 316 -0.08 -15.07 -20.23
CA ASP A 316 -0.89 -14.37 -21.23
C ASP A 316 -1.95 -13.48 -20.57
N LEU A 317 -2.58 -13.96 -19.49
CA LEU A 317 -3.58 -13.22 -18.72
C LEU A 317 -3.01 -11.93 -18.12
N TYR A 318 -1.80 -11.98 -17.55
CA TYR A 318 -1.13 -10.79 -17.00
C TYR A 318 -0.60 -9.87 -18.10
N SER A 319 0.02 -10.44 -19.13
CA SER A 319 0.56 -9.68 -20.29
C SER A 319 -0.53 -8.91 -21.04
N ALA A 320 -1.70 -9.53 -21.24
CA ALA A 320 -2.85 -8.90 -21.90
C ALA A 320 -3.39 -7.69 -21.13
N ARG A 321 -3.11 -7.59 -19.83
CA ARG A 321 -3.47 -6.44 -18.97
C ARG A 321 -2.33 -5.44 -18.78
N GLY A 322 -1.22 -5.60 -19.50
CA GLY A 322 -0.08 -4.69 -19.47
C GLY A 322 0.82 -4.85 -18.24
N PHE A 323 0.71 -5.93 -17.47
CA PHE A 323 1.64 -6.21 -16.38
C PHE A 323 2.95 -6.78 -16.92
N ASN A 324 4.06 -6.20 -16.47
CA ASN A 324 5.39 -6.74 -16.69
C ASN A 324 5.82 -7.57 -15.49
N PHE A 325 6.45 -8.71 -15.72
CA PHE A 325 6.93 -9.61 -14.68
C PHE A 325 8.31 -10.16 -14.99
N GLU A 326 9.07 -10.45 -13.93
CA GLU A 326 10.36 -11.14 -13.99
C GLU A 326 10.13 -12.64 -13.84
N VAL A 327 10.60 -13.40 -14.83
CA VAL A 327 10.50 -14.87 -14.80
C VAL A 327 11.60 -15.46 -13.92
N ILE A 328 11.20 -16.35 -13.02
CA ILE A 328 12.06 -17.07 -12.09
C ILE A 328 11.96 -18.57 -12.34
N SER A 329 13.11 -19.21 -12.56
CA SER A 329 13.25 -20.64 -12.85
C SER A 329 14.38 -21.26 -12.03
N GLY A 330 14.49 -22.57 -12.06
CA GLY A 330 15.52 -23.34 -11.38
C GLY A 330 15.07 -23.93 -10.05
N ASP A 331 16.01 -24.41 -9.25
CA ASP A 331 15.75 -24.96 -7.93
C ASP A 331 15.37 -23.88 -6.89
N TYR A 332 14.95 -24.31 -5.72
CA TYR A 332 14.47 -23.42 -4.66
C TYR A 332 15.52 -22.39 -4.23
N ASN A 333 16.80 -22.76 -4.18
CA ASN A 333 17.90 -21.85 -3.78
C ASN A 333 18.14 -20.80 -4.86
N SER A 334 18.25 -21.21 -6.11
CA SER A 334 18.45 -20.33 -7.27
C SER A 334 17.32 -19.31 -7.40
N ARG A 335 16.07 -19.74 -7.17
CA ARG A 335 14.87 -18.88 -7.17
C ARG A 335 14.91 -17.87 -6.04
N PHE A 336 15.26 -18.31 -4.84
CA PHE A 336 15.40 -17.42 -3.68
C PHE A 336 16.47 -16.35 -3.91
N ASP A 337 17.66 -16.74 -4.35
CA ASP A 337 18.78 -15.82 -4.62
C ASP A 337 18.42 -14.81 -5.71
N ARG A 338 17.76 -15.27 -6.78
CA ARG A 338 17.29 -14.39 -7.86
C ARG A 338 16.24 -13.41 -7.36
N ALA A 339 15.26 -13.86 -6.59
CA ALA A 339 14.21 -13.02 -6.01
C ALA A 339 14.81 -11.98 -5.05
N VAL A 340 15.73 -12.36 -4.15
CA VAL A 340 16.44 -11.43 -3.26
C VAL A 340 17.19 -10.37 -4.07
N SER A 341 17.89 -10.76 -5.14
CA SER A 341 18.59 -9.81 -6.01
C SER A 341 17.65 -8.77 -6.64
N LEU A 342 16.48 -9.20 -7.14
CA LEU A 342 15.49 -8.33 -7.77
C LEU A 342 14.86 -7.37 -6.75
N VAL A 343 14.43 -7.89 -5.60
CA VAL A 343 13.82 -7.09 -4.52
C VAL A 343 14.83 -6.08 -3.96
N SER A 344 16.07 -6.49 -3.72
CA SER A 344 17.12 -5.59 -3.22
C SER A 344 17.42 -4.46 -4.19
N ARG A 345 17.42 -4.74 -5.50
CA ARG A 345 17.60 -3.73 -6.55
C ARG A 345 16.41 -2.75 -6.57
N MET A 346 15.18 -3.24 -6.48
CA MET A 346 13.97 -2.42 -6.41
C MET A 346 14.04 -1.47 -5.19
N LEU A 347 14.41 -1.98 -4.02
CA LEU A 347 14.53 -1.16 -2.81
C LEU A 347 15.68 -0.14 -2.86
N ALA A 348 16.76 -0.43 -3.60
CA ALA A 348 17.89 0.49 -3.75
C ALA A 348 17.64 1.61 -4.78
N SER A 349 16.65 1.47 -5.65
CA SER A 349 16.30 2.47 -6.68
C SER A 349 15.27 3.52 -6.23
N CYS A 350 14.90 3.54 -4.96
CA CYS A 350 13.84 4.39 -4.40
C CYS A 350 14.38 5.58 -3.57
#